data_7d3373ef30b1fa010b38ca4abfa6c056
#
_entry.id   7d3373ef30b1fa010b38ca4abfa6c056
#
_cell.length_a   1.000
_cell.length_b   1.000
_cell.length_c   1.000
_cell.angle_alpha   90.00
_cell.angle_beta   90.00
_cell.angle_gamma   90.00
#
_symmetry.space_group_name_H-M   'P 1'
#
loop_
_entity.id
_entity.type
_entity.pdbx_description
1 polymer ?
#
loop_
_entity_poly.entity_id
_entity_poly.type
_entity_poly.pdbx_seq_one_letter_code
_entity_poly.pdbx_strand_id
1 'polypeptide(L)'
;MIIMLTKRIIPCLDCDLQVPEGRVVKGVEFKQIRYAGNPVELATKYYEDGADEIVILDITASHERRGTMVDVIERLTENVFIPICVGGGIRKVEDYTRMLKAGADKCSTNTAAIHNPQLLTDASKVVGSQAVVIGIDAKRRYVEEDKEAAKGKTIVDTGQGEVWFDCSIYGGREFTGMDAIAWAQECQDRGAGEVLLTSMDGDGTKDGYDLVLTKAINDNVDIPVIASGGVGNPQHILEAFEIADASAALAASIFHFDEYPVPVVKKYLKEKGVPIRETI
;
A
#
# COMPACT_ATOMS: atom_id res chain seq x y z
N MET A 1 22.01 14.00 -18.46
CA MET A 1 21.93 13.58 -17.05
C MET A 1 20.50 13.09 -16.84
N ILE A 2 20.30 11.77 -16.80
CA ILE A 2 18.97 11.20 -16.52
C ILE A 2 18.76 11.44 -15.02
N ILE A 3 17.78 12.27 -14.66
CA ILE A 3 17.36 12.43 -13.26
C ILE A 3 16.60 11.15 -12.93
N MET A 4 17.25 10.22 -12.24
CA MET A 4 16.57 9.05 -11.70
C MET A 4 15.81 9.48 -10.44
N LEU A 5 14.51 9.23 -10.40
CA LEU A 5 13.72 9.42 -9.19
C LEU A 5 14.17 8.42 -8.13
N THR A 6 14.27 8.87 -6.88
CA THR A 6 14.62 7.97 -5.77
C THR A 6 13.47 7.02 -5.47
N LYS A 7 13.79 5.76 -5.22
CA LYS A 7 12.84 4.75 -4.74
C LYS A 7 12.56 4.99 -3.25
N ARG A 8 11.32 4.74 -2.80
CA ARG A 8 10.87 5.00 -1.43
C ARG A 8 10.76 3.71 -0.61
N ILE A 9 11.15 3.77 0.65
CA ILE A 9 10.98 2.72 1.65
C ILE A 9 9.90 3.17 2.61
N ILE A 10 8.81 2.41 2.68
CA ILE A 10 7.56 2.80 3.34
C ILE A 10 7.18 1.78 4.41
N PRO A 11 7.38 2.06 5.71
CA PRO A 11 6.77 1.28 6.78
C PRO A 11 5.25 1.41 6.77
N CYS A 12 4.54 0.27 6.95
CA CYS A 12 3.09 0.22 7.08
C CYS A 12 2.70 -0.11 8.52
N LEU A 13 1.80 0.68 9.08
CA LEU A 13 1.23 0.50 10.42
C LEU A 13 -0.23 0.04 10.28
N ASP A 14 -0.48 -1.25 10.45
CA ASP A 14 -1.83 -1.80 10.54
C ASP A 14 -2.39 -1.48 11.93
N CYS A 15 -3.35 -0.57 12.01
CA CYS A 15 -3.86 -0.05 13.28
C CYS A 15 -5.22 -0.63 13.65
N ASP A 16 -5.30 -1.19 14.87
CA ASP A 16 -6.56 -1.44 15.53
C ASP A 16 -6.91 -0.20 16.38
N LEU A 17 -7.92 0.53 15.95
CA LEU A 17 -8.40 1.75 16.60
C LEU A 17 -9.55 1.51 17.58
N GLN A 18 -9.78 0.25 18.01
CA GLN A 18 -10.77 -0.07 19.05
C GLN A 18 -10.36 0.41 20.44
N VAL A 19 -9.10 0.73 20.62
CA VAL A 19 -8.57 1.33 21.85
C VAL A 19 -8.29 2.82 21.65
N PRO A 20 -8.44 3.68 22.67
CA PRO A 20 -8.37 5.13 22.52
C PRO A 20 -7.05 5.67 21.94
N GLU A 21 -5.93 5.01 22.22
CA GLU A 21 -4.60 5.43 21.76
C GLU A 21 -4.22 4.77 20.43
N GLY A 22 -5.04 3.83 19.94
CA GLY A 22 -4.69 2.96 18.83
C GLY A 22 -3.61 1.95 19.23
N ARG A 23 -3.52 0.87 18.48
CA ARG A 23 -2.41 -0.09 18.60
C ARG A 23 -2.06 -0.64 17.23
N VAL A 24 -0.76 -0.77 16.98
CA VAL A 24 -0.28 -1.43 15.77
C VAL A 24 -0.30 -2.92 15.99
N VAL A 25 -0.87 -3.62 15.03
CA VAL A 25 -1.01 -5.07 15.05
C VAL A 25 -0.47 -5.65 13.77
N LYS A 26 0.03 -6.88 13.82
CA LYS A 26 0.35 -7.66 12.62
C LYS A 26 -0.29 -9.03 12.73
N GLY A 27 -1.12 -9.36 11.76
CA GLY A 27 -1.69 -10.69 11.60
C GLY A 27 -0.90 -11.49 10.57
N VAL A 28 -0.83 -12.80 10.76
CA VAL A 28 -0.49 -13.76 9.70
C VAL A 28 -1.84 -14.30 9.20
N GLU A 29 -2.13 -14.11 7.92
CA GLU A 29 -3.42 -14.50 7.31
C GLU A 29 -4.66 -14.00 8.08
N PHE A 30 -4.57 -12.83 8.73
CA PHE A 30 -5.64 -12.26 9.58
C PHE A 30 -6.06 -13.12 10.78
N LYS A 31 -5.30 -14.17 11.15
CA LYS A 31 -5.70 -15.14 12.19
C LYS A 31 -4.90 -15.09 13.49
N GLN A 32 -3.68 -14.58 13.49
CA GLN A 32 -2.86 -14.45 14.70
C GLN A 32 -2.39 -13.01 14.86
N ILE A 33 -3.20 -12.20 15.50
CA ILE A 33 -2.87 -10.79 15.75
C ILE A 33 -1.79 -10.71 16.83
N ARG A 34 -0.61 -10.16 16.46
CA ARG A 34 0.44 -9.79 17.39
C ARG A 34 0.44 -8.29 17.57
N TYR A 35 0.58 -7.85 18.81
CA TYR A 35 0.76 -6.44 19.14
C TYR A 35 2.19 -6.02 18.83
N ALA A 36 2.36 -4.94 18.07
CA ALA A 36 3.66 -4.42 17.66
C ALA A 36 4.06 -3.13 18.39
N GLY A 37 3.11 -2.31 18.83
CA GLY A 37 3.41 -1.09 19.58
C GLY A 37 2.35 0.03 19.41
N ASN A 38 2.67 1.18 20.00
CA ASN A 38 1.88 2.40 19.81
C ASN A 38 2.16 2.99 18.40
N PRO A 39 1.13 3.41 17.63
CA PRO A 39 1.34 3.93 16.27
C PRO A 39 2.20 5.20 16.23
N VAL A 40 2.07 6.10 17.21
CA VAL A 40 2.86 7.35 17.24
C VAL A 40 4.33 7.05 17.53
N GLU A 41 4.62 6.18 18.51
CA GLU A 41 5.98 5.80 18.85
C GLU A 41 6.69 5.08 17.70
N LEU A 42 6.00 4.12 17.04
CA LEU A 42 6.56 3.40 15.91
C LEU A 42 6.79 4.29 14.69
N ALA A 43 5.84 5.18 14.38
CA ALA A 43 6.00 6.11 13.26
C ALA A 43 7.15 7.09 13.51
N THR A 44 7.31 7.61 14.74
CA THR A 44 8.44 8.46 15.13
C THR A 44 9.76 7.71 14.97
N LYS A 45 9.85 6.46 15.45
CA LYS A 45 11.02 5.61 15.26
C LYS A 45 11.35 5.45 13.77
N TYR A 46 10.36 5.14 12.92
CA TYR A 46 10.62 4.96 11.48
C TYR A 46 11.01 6.25 10.79
N TYR A 47 10.48 7.39 11.20
CA TYR A 47 10.93 8.69 10.73
C TYR A 47 12.41 8.95 11.10
N GLU A 48 12.79 8.71 12.35
CA GLU A 48 14.18 8.83 12.83
C GLU A 48 15.11 7.83 12.14
N ASP A 49 14.63 6.62 11.86
CA ASP A 49 15.33 5.58 11.08
C ASP A 49 15.46 5.94 9.58
N GLY A 50 14.81 7.04 9.14
CA GLY A 50 14.94 7.56 7.78
C GLY A 50 14.00 6.95 6.76
N ALA A 51 12.83 6.49 7.16
CA ALA A 51 11.76 6.14 6.22
C ALA A 51 11.43 7.31 5.29
N ASP A 52 10.92 7.01 4.10
CA ASP A 52 10.60 8.02 3.10
C ASP A 52 9.15 8.49 3.13
N GLU A 53 8.28 7.65 3.64
CA GLU A 53 6.84 7.85 3.81
C GLU A 53 6.36 6.85 4.86
N ILE A 54 5.21 7.08 5.50
CA ILE A 54 4.55 6.14 6.40
C ILE A 54 3.12 5.91 5.92
N VAL A 55 2.71 4.65 5.88
CA VAL A 55 1.32 4.27 5.62
C VAL A 55 0.66 3.80 6.92
N ILE A 56 -0.53 4.31 7.20
CA ILE A 56 -1.35 3.93 8.35
C ILE A 56 -2.67 3.39 7.83
N LEU A 57 -2.97 2.13 8.16
CA LEU A 57 -4.20 1.47 7.74
C LEU A 57 -5.07 1.14 8.96
N ASP A 58 -6.25 1.74 9.04
CA ASP A 58 -7.27 1.32 10.03
C ASP A 58 -7.91 0.01 9.55
N ILE A 59 -7.50 -1.10 10.15
CA ILE A 59 -8.04 -2.44 9.82
C ILE A 59 -9.37 -2.73 10.52
N THR A 60 -9.82 -1.85 11.41
CA THR A 60 -11.08 -1.96 12.17
C THR A 60 -12.11 -0.93 11.75
N ALA A 61 -11.87 -0.21 10.65
CA ALA A 61 -12.63 0.94 10.21
C ALA A 61 -14.15 0.70 10.19
N SER A 62 -14.82 1.16 11.24
CA SER A 62 -16.27 1.31 11.32
C SER A 62 -16.64 2.79 11.23
N HIS A 63 -17.90 3.08 10.85
CA HIS A 63 -18.40 4.45 10.73
C HIS A 63 -18.28 5.26 12.04
N GLU A 64 -18.25 4.58 13.18
CA GLU A 64 -18.32 5.17 14.51
C GLU A 64 -16.96 5.62 15.08
N ARG A 65 -15.82 5.25 14.44
CA ARG A 65 -14.46 5.43 15.01
C ARG A 65 -13.54 6.37 14.25
N ARG A 66 -14.09 7.18 13.36
CA ARG A 66 -13.29 8.14 12.57
C ARG A 66 -12.59 9.23 13.41
N GLY A 67 -13.10 9.51 14.62
CA GLY A 67 -12.45 10.43 15.57
C GLY A 67 -11.08 9.92 15.99
N THR A 68 -10.97 8.65 16.31
CA THR A 68 -9.69 8.05 16.78
C THR A 68 -8.58 8.13 15.73
N MET A 69 -8.90 7.95 14.44
CA MET A 69 -7.89 8.10 13.37
C MET A 69 -7.41 9.56 13.25
N VAL A 70 -8.32 10.53 13.31
CA VAL A 70 -7.96 11.96 13.32
C VAL A 70 -7.01 12.27 14.49
N ASP A 71 -7.35 11.84 15.70
CA ASP A 71 -6.52 12.06 16.90
C ASP A 71 -5.14 11.41 16.77
N VAL A 72 -5.04 10.23 16.15
CA VAL A 72 -3.75 9.56 15.90
C VAL A 72 -2.92 10.36 14.88
N ILE A 73 -3.52 10.84 13.79
CA ILE A 73 -2.81 11.63 12.77
C ILE A 73 -2.32 12.95 13.38
N GLU A 74 -3.16 13.68 14.11
CA GLU A 74 -2.78 14.95 14.76
C GLU A 74 -1.57 14.76 15.66
N ARG A 75 -1.56 13.71 16.50
CA ARG A 75 -0.40 13.39 17.37
C ARG A 75 0.84 12.97 16.59
N LEU A 76 0.67 12.27 15.46
CA LEU A 76 1.78 11.88 14.58
C LEU A 76 2.49 13.09 13.98
N THR A 77 1.73 14.07 13.49
CA THR A 77 2.29 15.26 12.85
C THR A 77 3.07 16.19 13.78
N GLU A 78 2.99 15.97 15.09
CA GLU A 78 3.85 16.68 16.05
C GLU A 78 5.32 16.22 15.97
N ASN A 79 5.59 14.99 15.53
CA ASN A 79 6.91 14.39 15.59
C ASN A 79 7.40 13.79 14.26
N VAL A 80 6.53 13.60 13.27
CA VAL A 80 6.82 12.97 11.99
C VAL A 80 6.71 13.99 10.87
N PHE A 81 7.80 14.23 10.13
CA PHE A 81 7.89 15.26 9.09
C PHE A 81 8.19 14.67 7.70
N ILE A 82 7.77 13.43 7.47
CA ILE A 82 7.73 12.78 6.15
C ILE A 82 6.28 12.52 5.77
N PRO A 83 5.96 12.30 4.47
CA PRO A 83 4.59 12.06 4.04
C PRO A 83 3.89 10.95 4.80
N ILE A 84 2.62 11.19 5.17
CA ILE A 84 1.75 10.24 5.84
C ILE A 84 0.58 9.92 4.92
N CYS A 85 0.45 8.65 4.52
CA CYS A 85 -0.70 8.13 3.80
C CYS A 85 -1.62 7.37 4.76
N VAL A 86 -2.90 7.70 4.74
CA VAL A 86 -3.91 7.11 5.64
C VAL A 86 -4.92 6.31 4.84
N GLY A 87 -5.14 5.06 5.23
CA GLY A 87 -6.14 4.19 4.63
C GLY A 87 -7.07 3.56 5.67
N GLY A 88 -8.13 2.94 5.17
CA GLY A 88 -9.19 2.38 6.00
C GLY A 88 -10.32 3.38 6.27
N GLY A 89 -11.55 2.98 5.96
CA GLY A 89 -12.74 3.77 6.25
C GLY A 89 -12.97 5.02 5.41
N ILE A 90 -12.16 5.33 4.42
CA ILE A 90 -12.34 6.44 3.47
C ILE A 90 -13.46 6.07 2.49
N ARG A 91 -14.59 6.78 2.53
CA ARG A 91 -15.81 6.42 1.77
C ARG A 91 -16.40 7.56 0.96
N LYS A 92 -16.02 8.81 1.25
CA LYS A 92 -16.56 10.01 0.61
C LYS A 92 -15.52 11.13 0.64
N VAL A 93 -15.71 12.14 -0.17
CA VAL A 93 -14.79 13.29 -0.34
C VAL A 93 -14.49 14.01 0.97
N GLU A 94 -15.49 14.13 1.85
CA GLU A 94 -15.30 14.76 3.17
C GLU A 94 -14.34 13.97 4.08
N ASP A 95 -14.22 12.66 3.87
CA ASP A 95 -13.26 11.86 4.63
C ASP A 95 -11.83 12.21 4.22
N TYR A 96 -11.56 12.36 2.90
CA TYR A 96 -10.27 12.88 2.41
C TYR A 96 -9.95 14.24 3.03
N THR A 97 -10.87 15.18 2.92
CA THR A 97 -10.69 16.54 3.45
C THR A 97 -10.42 16.53 4.96
N ARG A 98 -11.07 15.65 5.71
CA ARG A 98 -10.89 15.51 7.16
C ARG A 98 -9.49 14.99 7.50
N MET A 99 -9.03 13.91 6.84
CA MET A 99 -7.71 13.33 7.10
C MET A 99 -6.58 14.29 6.72
N LEU A 100 -6.71 14.97 5.58
CA LEU A 100 -5.72 15.98 5.14
C LEU A 100 -5.67 17.18 6.10
N LYS A 101 -6.81 17.62 6.65
CA LYS A 101 -6.84 18.68 7.66
C LYS A 101 -6.21 18.25 9.00
N ALA A 102 -6.26 16.97 9.34
CA ALA A 102 -5.60 16.41 10.50
C ALA A 102 -4.07 16.30 10.32
N GLY A 103 -3.57 16.46 9.09
CA GLY A 103 -2.15 16.46 8.77
C GLY A 103 -1.67 15.29 7.90
N ALA A 104 -2.56 14.40 7.43
CA ALA A 104 -2.20 13.42 6.41
C ALA A 104 -1.88 14.13 5.08
N ASP A 105 -0.95 13.57 4.28
CA ASP A 105 -0.60 14.04 2.95
C ASP A 105 -1.41 13.35 1.87
N LYS A 106 -1.78 12.09 2.10
CA LYS A 106 -2.51 11.23 1.16
C LYS A 106 -3.55 10.39 1.88
N CYS A 107 -4.60 10.00 1.14
CA CYS A 107 -5.58 9.04 1.61
C CYS A 107 -5.72 7.88 0.62
N SER A 108 -5.70 6.65 1.15
CA SER A 108 -5.91 5.43 0.39
C SER A 108 -7.34 4.91 0.53
N THR A 109 -7.96 4.54 -0.59
CA THR A 109 -9.27 3.89 -0.65
C THR A 109 -9.21 2.66 -1.53
N ASN A 110 -9.97 1.60 -1.18
CA ASN A 110 -10.16 0.38 -1.97
C ASN A 110 -11.67 0.13 -2.14
N THR A 111 -12.30 -0.54 -1.21
CA THR A 111 -13.71 -0.99 -1.25
C THR A 111 -14.68 0.10 -1.71
N ALA A 112 -14.54 1.31 -1.18
CA ALA A 112 -15.43 2.41 -1.52
C ALA A 112 -15.29 2.86 -2.98
N ALA A 113 -14.07 2.85 -3.53
CA ALA A 113 -13.83 3.16 -4.93
C ALA A 113 -14.37 2.09 -5.87
N ILE A 114 -14.25 0.80 -5.52
CA ILE A 114 -14.83 -0.31 -6.31
C ILE A 114 -16.35 -0.20 -6.36
N HIS A 115 -17.02 0.13 -5.25
CA HIS A 115 -18.47 0.32 -5.23
C HIS A 115 -18.93 1.62 -5.91
N ASN A 116 -18.12 2.67 -5.86
CA ASN A 116 -18.41 3.97 -6.46
C ASN A 116 -17.13 4.60 -7.04
N PRO A 117 -16.76 4.26 -8.28
CA PRO A 117 -15.56 4.81 -8.93
C PRO A 117 -15.56 6.34 -9.06
N GLN A 118 -16.76 6.96 -9.09
CA GLN A 118 -16.88 8.42 -9.14
C GLN A 118 -16.24 9.12 -7.93
N LEU A 119 -16.10 8.41 -6.79
CA LEU A 119 -15.39 8.92 -5.61
C LEU A 119 -13.98 9.42 -5.94
N LEU A 120 -13.22 8.67 -6.78
CA LEU A 120 -11.86 9.07 -7.18
C LEU A 120 -11.85 10.39 -7.94
N THR A 121 -12.79 10.52 -8.90
CA THR A 121 -12.93 11.75 -9.70
C THR A 121 -13.31 12.95 -8.85
N ASP A 122 -14.22 12.76 -7.91
CA ASP A 122 -14.69 13.85 -7.06
C ASP A 122 -13.64 14.23 -6.00
N ALA A 123 -12.95 13.24 -5.43
CA ALA A 123 -11.86 13.48 -4.49
C ALA A 123 -10.69 14.20 -5.17
N SER A 124 -10.24 13.74 -6.35
CA SER A 124 -9.11 14.36 -7.05
C SER A 124 -9.36 15.81 -7.45
N LYS A 125 -10.61 16.20 -7.76
CA LYS A 125 -10.98 17.59 -8.03
C LYS A 125 -10.90 18.49 -6.79
N VAL A 126 -11.11 17.93 -5.59
CA VAL A 126 -11.14 18.70 -4.34
C VAL A 126 -9.76 18.75 -3.68
N VAL A 127 -9.04 17.62 -3.64
CA VAL A 127 -7.78 17.52 -2.89
C VAL A 127 -6.55 17.39 -3.80
N GLY A 128 -6.73 17.25 -5.10
CA GLY A 128 -5.66 16.99 -6.07
C GLY A 128 -5.33 15.48 -6.18
N SER A 129 -4.92 15.04 -7.38
CA SER A 129 -4.60 13.64 -7.65
C SER A 129 -3.48 13.11 -6.74
N GLN A 130 -2.49 13.93 -6.43
CA GLN A 130 -1.35 13.58 -5.57
C GLN A 130 -1.76 13.13 -4.15
N ALA A 131 -2.96 13.50 -3.68
CA ALA A 131 -3.49 13.09 -2.38
C ALA A 131 -4.42 11.87 -2.45
N VAL A 132 -4.71 11.35 -3.65
CA VAL A 132 -5.61 10.21 -3.86
C VAL A 132 -4.81 8.97 -4.19
N VAL A 133 -4.78 8.01 -3.26
CA VAL A 133 -4.14 6.70 -3.45
C VAL A 133 -5.23 5.65 -3.64
N ILE A 134 -5.11 4.83 -4.68
CA ILE A 134 -5.96 3.65 -4.83
C ILE A 134 -5.28 2.43 -4.22
N GLY A 135 -5.92 1.81 -3.21
CA GLY A 135 -5.54 0.51 -2.71
C GLY A 135 -6.12 -0.59 -3.62
N ILE A 136 -5.27 -1.48 -4.09
CA ILE A 136 -5.67 -2.64 -4.89
C ILE A 136 -5.11 -3.88 -4.21
N ASP A 137 -6.02 -4.69 -3.63
CA ASP A 137 -5.68 -6.00 -3.10
C ASP A 137 -6.05 -7.02 -4.17
N ALA A 138 -5.07 -7.72 -4.74
CA ALA A 138 -5.29 -8.59 -5.89
C ALA A 138 -4.79 -10.01 -5.63
N LYS A 139 -5.52 -10.99 -6.19
CA LYS A 139 -5.19 -12.42 -6.11
C LYS A 139 -5.04 -13.01 -7.50
N ARG A 140 -4.05 -13.89 -7.68
CA ARG A 140 -3.88 -14.67 -8.92
C ARG A 140 -5.04 -15.64 -9.12
N ARG A 141 -5.54 -15.71 -10.36
CA ARG A 141 -6.50 -16.69 -10.84
C ARG A 141 -5.93 -17.38 -12.06
N TYR A 142 -5.73 -18.67 -11.98
CA TYR A 142 -5.21 -19.44 -13.11
C TYR A 142 -6.29 -19.64 -14.16
N VAL A 143 -5.96 -19.34 -15.42
CA VAL A 143 -6.92 -19.46 -16.54
C VAL A 143 -7.37 -20.91 -16.74
N GLU A 144 -6.49 -21.87 -16.47
CA GLU A 144 -6.82 -23.30 -16.58
C GLU A 144 -7.89 -23.75 -15.58
N GLU A 145 -7.96 -23.09 -14.41
CA GLU A 145 -8.93 -23.44 -13.36
C GLU A 145 -10.35 -22.94 -13.68
N ASP A 146 -10.46 -21.75 -14.31
CA ASP A 146 -11.75 -21.16 -14.69
C ASP A 146 -11.60 -20.29 -15.94
N LYS A 147 -11.70 -20.92 -17.11
CA LYS A 147 -11.63 -20.24 -18.40
C LYS A 147 -12.78 -19.27 -18.65
N GLU A 148 -13.93 -19.51 -18.01
CA GLU A 148 -15.09 -18.61 -18.16
C GLU A 148 -14.88 -17.31 -17.40
N ALA A 149 -14.38 -17.37 -16.15
CA ALA A 149 -14.03 -16.20 -15.38
C ALA A 149 -12.91 -15.37 -16.00
N ALA A 150 -12.01 -16.00 -16.74
CA ALA A 150 -10.90 -15.34 -17.42
C ALA A 150 -11.30 -14.58 -18.70
N LYS A 151 -12.53 -14.79 -19.23
CA LYS A 151 -12.98 -14.10 -20.43
C LYS A 151 -13.01 -12.58 -20.26
N GLY A 152 -12.35 -11.88 -21.17
CA GLY A 152 -12.29 -10.42 -21.16
C GLY A 152 -11.38 -9.83 -20.09
N LYS A 153 -10.56 -10.65 -19.41
CA LYS A 153 -9.54 -10.23 -18.47
C LYS A 153 -8.18 -10.05 -19.16
N THR A 154 -7.32 -9.28 -18.57
CA THR A 154 -5.92 -9.13 -18.98
C THR A 154 -5.14 -10.36 -18.53
N ILE A 155 -4.72 -11.19 -19.48
CA ILE A 155 -4.00 -12.42 -19.18
C ILE A 155 -2.50 -12.15 -19.16
N VAL A 156 -1.85 -12.65 -18.12
CA VAL A 156 -0.41 -12.54 -17.90
C VAL A 156 0.20 -13.93 -17.82
N ASP A 157 1.26 -14.18 -18.57
CA ASP A 157 2.05 -15.41 -18.47
C ASP A 157 3.06 -15.25 -17.30
N THR A 158 2.98 -16.15 -16.34
CA THR A 158 3.87 -16.17 -15.17
C THR A 158 5.11 -17.03 -15.39
N GLY A 159 5.23 -17.71 -16.53
CA GLY A 159 6.19 -18.80 -16.76
C GLY A 159 5.80 -20.12 -16.08
N GLN A 160 4.78 -20.12 -15.25
CA GLN A 160 4.19 -21.30 -14.58
C GLN A 160 2.73 -21.51 -14.98
N GLY A 161 2.21 -20.68 -15.87
CA GLY A 161 0.84 -20.70 -16.39
C GLY A 161 0.28 -19.30 -16.59
N GLU A 162 -0.79 -19.23 -17.35
CA GLU A 162 -1.53 -18.00 -17.60
C GLU A 162 -2.44 -17.67 -16.42
N VAL A 163 -2.39 -16.40 -15.97
CA VAL A 163 -3.22 -15.88 -14.88
C VAL A 163 -3.88 -14.56 -15.25
N TRP A 164 -4.91 -14.19 -14.54
CA TRP A 164 -5.39 -12.84 -14.37
C TRP A 164 -5.43 -12.50 -12.88
N PHE A 165 -5.58 -11.23 -12.54
CA PHE A 165 -5.55 -10.77 -11.15
C PHE A 165 -6.92 -10.23 -10.75
N ASP A 166 -7.53 -10.89 -9.75
CA ASP A 166 -8.88 -10.60 -9.25
C ASP A 166 -8.81 -9.64 -8.06
N CYS A 167 -9.43 -8.46 -8.19
CA CYS A 167 -9.53 -7.48 -7.10
C CYS A 167 -10.35 -8.03 -5.94
N SER A 168 -9.89 -7.74 -4.73
CA SER A 168 -10.64 -8.03 -3.51
C SER A 168 -11.02 -6.78 -2.73
N ILE A 169 -12.06 -6.89 -1.94
CA ILE A 169 -12.60 -5.84 -1.07
C ILE A 169 -12.70 -6.34 0.38
N TYR A 170 -12.97 -5.39 1.30
CA TYR A 170 -13.08 -5.66 2.73
C TYR A 170 -11.84 -6.33 3.35
N GLY A 171 -10.64 -5.94 2.87
CA GLY A 171 -9.38 -6.53 3.36
C GLY A 171 -9.23 -8.00 2.95
N GLY A 172 -9.51 -8.33 1.69
CA GLY A 172 -9.33 -9.67 1.12
C GLY A 172 -10.43 -10.68 1.42
N ARG A 173 -11.56 -10.24 2.00
CA ARG A 173 -12.65 -11.15 2.41
C ARG A 173 -13.60 -11.49 1.28
N GLU A 174 -13.67 -10.67 0.24
CA GLU A 174 -14.57 -10.84 -0.90
C GLU A 174 -13.84 -10.52 -2.19
N PHE A 175 -13.98 -11.40 -3.19
CA PHE A 175 -13.43 -11.21 -4.54
C PHE A 175 -14.52 -10.71 -5.47
N THR A 176 -14.16 -9.76 -6.32
CA THR A 176 -15.14 -9.00 -7.11
C THR A 176 -15.29 -9.51 -8.53
N GLY A 177 -14.37 -10.34 -9.01
CA GLY A 177 -14.25 -10.69 -10.42
C GLY A 177 -13.75 -9.55 -11.30
N MET A 178 -13.27 -8.45 -10.72
CA MET A 178 -12.73 -7.30 -11.45
C MET A 178 -11.25 -7.50 -11.74
N ASP A 179 -10.84 -7.28 -12.98
CA ASP A 179 -9.44 -7.34 -13.41
C ASP A 179 -8.65 -6.18 -12.79
N ALA A 180 -7.62 -6.49 -12.00
CA ALA A 180 -6.82 -5.51 -11.30
C ALA A 180 -6.03 -4.58 -12.24
N ILE A 181 -5.60 -5.07 -13.41
CA ILE A 181 -4.87 -4.25 -14.39
C ILE A 181 -5.82 -3.23 -15.01
N ALA A 182 -6.98 -3.68 -15.50
CA ALA A 182 -7.99 -2.78 -16.06
C ALA A 182 -8.51 -1.78 -15.01
N TRP A 183 -8.65 -2.23 -13.75
CA TRP A 183 -9.07 -1.38 -12.66
C TRP A 183 -8.02 -0.31 -12.31
N ALA A 184 -6.75 -0.64 -12.31
CA ALA A 184 -5.67 0.33 -12.07
C ALA A 184 -5.67 1.45 -13.14
N GLN A 185 -5.85 1.09 -14.41
CA GLN A 185 -5.98 2.04 -15.52
C GLN A 185 -7.20 2.95 -15.32
N GLU A 186 -8.37 2.37 -15.01
CA GLU A 186 -9.58 3.15 -14.75
C GLU A 186 -9.39 4.11 -13.56
N CYS A 187 -8.73 3.66 -12.50
CA CYS A 187 -8.44 4.52 -11.33
C CYS A 187 -7.55 5.70 -11.69
N GLN A 188 -6.49 5.49 -12.49
CA GLN A 188 -5.64 6.56 -13.00
C GLN A 188 -6.46 7.57 -13.82
N ASP A 189 -7.28 7.11 -14.76
CA ASP A 189 -8.13 7.96 -15.60
C ASP A 189 -9.15 8.78 -14.79
N ARG A 190 -9.56 8.26 -13.64
CA ARG A 190 -10.44 8.94 -12.68
C ARG A 190 -9.73 9.89 -11.74
N GLY A 191 -8.40 9.95 -11.79
CA GLY A 191 -7.61 10.92 -11.04
C GLY A 191 -6.93 10.37 -9.79
N ALA A 192 -6.78 9.05 -9.63
CA ALA A 192 -5.83 8.50 -8.66
C ALA A 192 -4.42 8.93 -9.04
N GLY A 193 -3.60 9.32 -8.06
CA GLY A 193 -2.22 9.75 -8.27
C GLY A 193 -1.18 8.71 -7.88
N GLU A 194 -1.58 7.59 -7.28
CA GLU A 194 -0.70 6.51 -6.85
C GLU A 194 -1.47 5.21 -6.62
N VAL A 195 -0.84 4.07 -6.88
CA VAL A 195 -1.38 2.73 -6.59
C VAL A 195 -0.65 2.12 -5.40
N LEU A 196 -1.39 1.73 -4.36
CA LEU A 196 -0.92 0.86 -3.28
C LEU A 196 -1.37 -0.57 -3.60
N LEU A 197 -0.45 -1.39 -4.11
CA LEU A 197 -0.74 -2.70 -4.65
C LEU A 197 -0.34 -3.81 -3.68
N THR A 198 -1.32 -4.55 -3.15
CA THR A 198 -1.07 -5.69 -2.26
C THR A 198 -1.35 -7.01 -2.97
N SER A 199 -0.35 -7.87 -3.03
CA SER A 199 -0.55 -9.27 -3.44
C SER A 199 -1.15 -10.05 -2.28
N MET A 200 -2.36 -10.58 -2.49
CA MET A 200 -3.03 -11.45 -1.51
C MET A 200 -2.35 -12.83 -1.41
N ASP A 201 -1.66 -13.27 -2.46
CA ASP A 201 -0.91 -14.52 -2.45
C ASP A 201 0.42 -14.39 -1.70
N GLY A 202 1.03 -13.19 -1.73
CA GLY A 202 2.29 -12.89 -1.06
C GLY A 202 2.15 -12.43 0.39
N ASP A 203 1.02 -11.82 0.77
CA ASP A 203 0.92 -11.18 2.09
C ASP A 203 1.11 -12.17 3.25
N GLY A 204 2.04 -11.84 4.13
CA GLY A 204 2.40 -12.65 5.31
C GLY A 204 3.35 -13.82 5.05
N THR A 205 3.68 -14.18 3.80
CA THR A 205 4.52 -15.35 3.47
C THR A 205 6.01 -15.13 3.73
N LYS A 206 6.50 -13.90 3.55
CA LYS A 206 7.94 -13.53 3.53
C LYS A 206 8.74 -14.13 2.36
N ASP A 207 8.08 -14.61 1.30
CA ASP A 207 8.70 -15.24 0.13
C ASP A 207 9.06 -14.24 -0.99
N GLY A 208 8.74 -12.98 -0.79
CA GLY A 208 8.98 -11.88 -1.74
C GLY A 208 7.69 -11.24 -2.22
N TYR A 209 7.84 -10.06 -2.85
CA TYR A 209 6.72 -9.41 -3.53
C TYR A 209 6.26 -10.20 -4.75
N ASP A 210 5.00 -10.08 -5.11
CA ASP A 210 4.51 -10.58 -6.39
C ASP A 210 5.04 -9.70 -7.54
N LEU A 211 6.21 -10.06 -8.07
CA LEU A 211 6.88 -9.29 -9.12
C LEU A 211 6.09 -9.28 -10.42
N VAL A 212 5.38 -10.38 -10.72
CA VAL A 212 4.57 -10.48 -11.94
C VAL A 212 3.37 -9.54 -11.86
N LEU A 213 2.63 -9.55 -10.76
CA LEU A 213 1.52 -8.63 -10.52
C LEU A 213 2.00 -7.19 -10.53
N THR A 214 3.07 -6.89 -9.78
CA THR A 214 3.60 -5.52 -9.66
C THR A 214 4.05 -4.99 -11.01
N LYS A 215 4.78 -5.79 -11.77
CA LYS A 215 5.23 -5.44 -13.13
C LYS A 215 4.05 -5.22 -14.07
N ALA A 216 3.06 -6.13 -14.06
CA ALA A 216 1.89 -6.04 -14.92
C ALA A 216 1.08 -4.76 -14.65
N ILE A 217 0.91 -4.34 -13.39
CA ILE A 217 0.27 -3.07 -13.07
C ILE A 217 1.16 -1.90 -13.53
N ASN A 218 2.45 -1.91 -13.16
CA ASN A 218 3.36 -0.80 -13.47
C ASN A 218 3.49 -0.53 -14.99
N ASP A 219 3.48 -1.57 -15.80
CA ASP A 219 3.56 -1.44 -17.26
C ASP A 219 2.26 -0.88 -17.90
N ASN A 220 1.17 -0.82 -17.16
CA ASN A 220 -0.15 -0.41 -17.64
C ASN A 220 -0.67 0.90 -17.03
N VAL A 221 0.10 1.55 -16.14
CA VAL A 221 -0.24 2.87 -15.57
C VAL A 221 0.98 3.79 -15.61
N ASP A 222 0.73 5.11 -15.66
CA ASP A 222 1.78 6.14 -15.63
C ASP A 222 2.00 6.71 -14.21
N ILE A 223 1.14 6.34 -13.25
CA ILE A 223 1.23 6.77 -11.85
C ILE A 223 2.11 5.82 -11.04
N PRO A 224 2.77 6.30 -9.97
CA PRO A 224 3.62 5.48 -9.12
C PRO A 224 2.90 4.24 -8.56
N VAL A 225 3.60 3.10 -8.52
CA VAL A 225 3.11 1.85 -7.92
C VAL A 225 3.96 1.52 -6.69
N ILE A 226 3.29 1.31 -5.57
CA ILE A 226 3.87 0.85 -4.30
C ILE A 226 3.66 -0.66 -4.22
N ALA A 227 4.74 -1.44 -4.18
CA ALA A 227 4.66 -2.89 -3.97
C ALA A 227 4.39 -3.22 -2.51
N SER A 228 3.43 -4.09 -2.24
CA SER A 228 3.01 -4.54 -0.91
C SER A 228 2.68 -6.03 -0.88
N GLY A 229 2.92 -6.67 0.27
CA GLY A 229 2.64 -8.08 0.54
C GLY A 229 3.79 -9.02 0.16
N GLY A 230 4.33 -9.77 1.13
CA GLY A 230 5.28 -10.86 0.93
C GLY A 230 6.75 -10.56 1.24
N VAL A 231 7.14 -9.33 1.50
CA VAL A 231 8.53 -8.99 1.77
C VAL A 231 9.07 -9.65 3.04
N GLY A 232 10.23 -10.32 2.94
CA GLY A 232 10.89 -10.98 4.06
C GLY A 232 12.33 -10.52 4.30
N ASN A 233 12.97 -9.85 3.32
CA ASN A 233 14.36 -9.39 3.44
C ASN A 233 14.67 -8.28 2.41
N PRO A 234 15.83 -7.59 2.52
CA PRO A 234 16.20 -6.50 1.62
C PRO A 234 16.36 -6.89 0.14
N GLN A 235 16.68 -8.15 -0.16
CA GLN A 235 16.80 -8.65 -1.53
C GLN A 235 15.43 -8.60 -2.24
N HIS A 236 14.33 -8.93 -1.55
CA HIS A 236 12.98 -8.84 -2.11
C HIS A 236 12.60 -7.40 -2.50
N ILE A 237 13.09 -6.41 -1.72
CA ILE A 237 12.89 -4.99 -2.04
C ILE A 237 13.68 -4.59 -3.29
N LEU A 238 14.92 -5.05 -3.40
CA LEU A 238 15.74 -4.85 -4.60
C LEU A 238 15.04 -5.40 -5.84
N GLU A 239 14.54 -6.62 -5.77
CA GLU A 239 13.82 -7.28 -6.88
C GLU A 239 12.56 -6.51 -7.31
N ALA A 240 11.80 -5.97 -6.35
CA ALA A 240 10.64 -5.13 -6.67
C ALA A 240 11.04 -3.87 -7.45
N PHE A 241 12.21 -3.29 -7.18
CA PHE A 241 12.71 -2.11 -7.87
C PHE A 241 13.35 -2.43 -9.23
N GLU A 242 14.15 -3.49 -9.33
CA GLU A 242 14.89 -3.82 -10.54
C GLU A 242 14.08 -4.61 -11.56
N ILE A 243 13.20 -5.52 -11.10
CA ILE A 243 12.44 -6.42 -11.97
C ILE A 243 11.05 -5.87 -12.27
N ALA A 244 10.34 -5.40 -11.23
CA ALA A 244 8.98 -4.91 -11.39
C ALA A 244 8.88 -3.39 -11.55
N ASP A 245 10.01 -2.67 -11.45
CA ASP A 245 10.12 -1.21 -11.52
C ASP A 245 9.20 -0.45 -10.56
N ALA A 246 8.89 -1.06 -9.41
CA ALA A 246 8.07 -0.40 -8.39
C ALA A 246 8.68 0.95 -7.99
N SER A 247 7.85 1.94 -7.75
CA SER A 247 8.26 3.27 -7.30
C SER A 247 8.57 3.31 -5.80
N ALA A 248 7.97 2.39 -5.06
CA ALA A 248 8.18 2.25 -3.62
C ALA A 248 7.96 0.80 -3.17
N ALA A 249 8.55 0.46 -2.03
CA ALA A 249 8.38 -0.81 -1.35
C ALA A 249 7.77 -0.58 0.04
N LEU A 250 6.60 -1.16 0.27
CA LEU A 250 5.92 -1.11 1.55
C LEU A 250 6.16 -2.40 2.33
N ALA A 251 6.51 -2.26 3.61
CA ALA A 251 6.76 -3.38 4.49
C ALA A 251 6.26 -3.11 5.92
N ALA A 252 5.89 -4.17 6.63
CA ALA A 252 5.42 -4.10 8.01
C ALA A 252 6.28 -4.95 8.94
N SER A 253 6.17 -6.28 8.88
CA SER A 253 6.74 -7.21 9.86
C SER A 253 8.26 -7.11 10.00
N ILE A 254 9.00 -6.93 8.88
CA ILE A 254 10.47 -6.83 8.92
C ILE A 254 10.95 -5.59 9.69
N PHE A 255 10.14 -4.53 9.72
CA PHE A 255 10.40 -3.30 10.47
C PHE A 255 9.89 -3.40 11.91
N HIS A 256 8.67 -3.91 12.12
CA HIS A 256 8.06 -4.01 13.43
C HIS A 256 8.82 -4.87 14.42
N PHE A 257 9.46 -5.93 13.91
CA PHE A 257 10.21 -6.89 14.73
C PHE A 257 11.72 -6.71 14.63
N ASP A 258 12.19 -5.57 14.09
CA ASP A 258 13.61 -5.23 13.91
C ASP A 258 14.42 -6.32 13.18
N GLU A 259 13.75 -7.14 12.32
CA GLU A 259 14.46 -8.15 11.53
C GLU A 259 15.40 -7.47 10.51
N TYR A 260 14.93 -6.42 9.85
CA TYR A 260 15.70 -5.56 8.96
C TYR A 260 15.25 -4.10 9.14
N PRO A 261 15.84 -3.33 10.05
CA PRO A 261 15.53 -1.91 10.23
C PRO A 261 15.71 -1.09 8.96
N VAL A 262 14.98 0.02 8.82
CA VAL A 262 15.02 0.90 7.63
C VAL A 262 16.45 1.28 7.22
N PRO A 263 17.36 1.67 8.14
CA PRO A 263 18.74 2.01 7.76
C PRO A 263 19.51 0.84 7.14
N VAL A 264 19.26 -0.39 7.62
CA VAL A 264 19.89 -1.61 7.09
C VAL A 264 19.42 -1.88 5.67
N VAL A 265 18.12 -1.77 5.42
CA VAL A 265 17.52 -1.90 4.09
C VAL A 265 18.09 -0.85 3.13
N LYS A 266 18.09 0.42 3.53
CA LYS A 266 18.61 1.52 2.69
C LYS A 266 20.09 1.35 2.39
N LYS A 267 20.90 0.95 3.37
CA LYS A 267 22.32 0.68 3.16
C LYS A 267 22.52 -0.42 2.10
N TYR A 268 21.79 -1.54 2.23
CA TYR A 268 21.86 -2.63 1.27
C TYR A 268 21.48 -2.18 -0.14
N LEU A 269 20.39 -1.44 -0.31
CA LEU A 269 19.95 -0.92 -1.60
C LEU A 269 20.95 0.05 -2.22
N LYS A 270 21.55 0.92 -1.41
CA LYS A 270 22.62 1.83 -1.86
C LYS A 270 23.86 1.07 -2.36
N GLU A 271 24.28 0.01 -1.66
CA GLU A 271 25.40 -0.85 -2.09
C GLU A 271 25.11 -1.58 -3.41
N LYS A 272 23.82 -1.79 -3.72
CA LYS A 272 23.34 -2.34 -5.01
C LYS A 272 23.14 -1.27 -6.09
N GLY A 273 23.34 0.00 -5.80
CA GLY A 273 23.22 1.10 -6.77
C GLY A 273 21.81 1.63 -6.99
N VAL A 274 20.85 1.22 -6.15
CA VAL A 274 19.48 1.76 -6.22
C VAL A 274 19.48 3.23 -5.75
N PRO A 275 18.88 4.16 -6.52
CA PRO A 275 18.75 5.55 -6.10
C PRO A 275 17.74 5.66 -4.95
N ILE A 276 18.23 5.89 -3.76
CA ILE A 276 17.44 6.08 -2.53
C ILE A 276 17.78 7.41 -1.87
N ARG A 277 16.85 7.96 -1.08
CA ARG A 277 17.10 9.13 -0.27
C ARG A 277 18.03 8.76 0.89
N GLU A 278 19.12 9.48 1.05
CA GLU A 278 20.01 9.32 2.21
C GLU A 278 19.35 9.94 3.45
N THR A 279 19.49 9.29 4.59
CA THR A 279 19.18 9.85 5.91
C THR A 279 20.28 10.87 6.24
N ILE A 280 19.89 12.07 6.61
CA ILE A 280 20.80 13.11 7.09
C ILE A 280 21.13 12.85 8.54
#